data_275de934c9fea1dc02b2474a9b3b6cea
#
_entry.id   275de934c9fea1dc02b2474a9b3b6cea
#
_cell.length_a   1.000
_cell.length_b   1.000
_cell.length_c   1.000
_cell.angle_alpha   90.00
_cell.angle_beta   90.00
_cell.angle_gamma   90.00
#
_symmetry.space_group_name_H-M   'P 1'
#
loop_
_entity.id
_entity.type
_entity.pdbx_description
1 polymer ?
#
loop_
_entity_poly.entity_id
_entity_poly.type
_entity_poly.pdbx_seq_one_letter_code
_entity_poly.pdbx_strand_id
1 'polypeptide(L)'
;MTKSTCELATVQSQVNILTAAAFTASAINGGQNERGLTLAKMISTINSARESDCYKTMPNNSIAGAFQVVSHLNTPLLDVAYAKFCLHPKSKVVVSFKRK
;
A
#
# COMPACT_ATOMS: atom_id res chain seq x y z
N MET A 1 -12.71 -3.14 -21.98
CA MET A 1 -11.95 -3.65 -20.86
C MET A 1 -12.12 -2.74 -19.65
N THR A 2 -12.39 -3.33 -18.55
CA THR A 2 -12.54 -2.56 -17.33
C THR A 2 -11.16 -2.17 -16.82
N LYS A 3 -10.94 -0.89 -16.68
CA LYS A 3 -9.73 -0.40 -16.08
C LYS A 3 -9.70 -0.83 -14.61
N SER A 4 -8.60 -1.38 -14.17
CA SER A 4 -8.41 -1.71 -12.76
C SER A 4 -8.49 -0.43 -11.94
N THR A 5 -9.47 -0.33 -11.05
CA THR A 5 -9.58 0.82 -10.16
C THR A 5 -8.74 0.55 -8.92
N CYS A 6 -7.80 1.42 -8.67
CA CYS A 6 -6.96 1.34 -7.51
C CYS A 6 -7.68 1.80 -6.24
N GLU A 7 -8.73 2.60 -6.37
CA GLU A 7 -9.42 3.26 -5.28
C GLU A 7 -8.42 3.97 -4.36
N LEU A 8 -7.45 4.62 -4.98
CA LEU A 8 -6.34 5.22 -4.27
C LEU A 8 -6.78 6.26 -3.24
N ALA A 9 -7.80 7.06 -3.58
CA ALA A 9 -8.33 8.06 -2.64
C ALA A 9 -8.83 7.41 -1.35
N THR A 10 -9.49 6.25 -1.46
CA THR A 10 -9.95 5.51 -0.29
C THR A 10 -8.77 4.96 0.51
N VAL A 11 -7.77 4.41 -0.17
CA VAL A 11 -6.55 3.93 0.48
C VAL A 11 -5.88 5.06 1.26
N GLN A 12 -5.70 6.20 0.62
CA GLN A 12 -5.07 7.36 1.24
C GLN A 12 -5.85 7.85 2.45
N SER A 13 -7.18 7.92 2.33
CA SER A 13 -8.04 8.32 3.43
C SER A 13 -7.91 7.37 4.63
N GLN A 14 -7.97 6.07 4.39
CA GLN A 14 -7.85 5.08 5.45
C GLN A 14 -6.48 5.11 6.12
N VAL A 15 -5.43 5.26 5.35
CA VAL A 15 -4.06 5.35 5.88
C VAL A 15 -3.91 6.58 6.76
N ASN A 16 -4.51 7.71 6.38
CA ASN A 16 -4.44 8.94 7.16
C ASN A 16 -5.24 8.83 8.48
N ILE A 17 -6.36 8.12 8.45
CA ILE A 17 -7.21 7.95 9.63
C ILE A 17 -6.62 6.92 10.59
N LEU A 18 -6.24 5.76 10.08
CA LEU A 18 -5.81 4.63 10.89
C LEU A 18 -4.33 4.66 11.25
N THR A 19 -3.53 5.36 10.48
CA THR A 19 -2.07 5.44 10.63
C THR A 19 -1.45 4.05 10.76
N ALA A 20 -0.76 3.73 11.85
CA ALA A 20 -0.11 2.44 12.03
C ALA A 20 -1.09 1.26 11.93
N ALA A 21 -2.34 1.44 12.34
CA ALA A 21 -3.34 0.38 12.29
C ALA A 21 -3.73 -0.01 10.87
N ALA A 22 -3.42 0.82 9.88
CA ALA A 22 -3.69 0.50 8.48
C ALA A 22 -2.68 -0.47 7.88
N PHE A 23 -1.54 -0.68 8.55
CA PHE A 23 -0.42 -1.46 8.02
C PHE A 23 -0.34 -2.83 8.68
N THR A 24 -0.02 -3.86 7.89
CA THR A 24 0.31 -5.18 8.46
C THR A 24 1.69 -5.10 9.10
N ALA A 25 2.00 -6.06 9.97
CA ALA A 25 3.32 -6.16 10.57
C ALA A 25 4.40 -6.31 9.48
N SER A 26 4.09 -7.04 8.43
CA SER A 26 5.01 -7.22 7.30
C SER A 26 5.27 -5.90 6.57
N ALA A 27 4.24 -5.08 6.38
CA ALA A 27 4.39 -3.77 5.75
C ALA A 27 5.24 -2.84 6.60
N ILE A 28 5.00 -2.80 7.91
CA ILE A 28 5.79 -2.00 8.84
C ILE A 28 7.25 -2.44 8.80
N ASN A 29 7.49 -3.74 8.88
CA ASN A 29 8.85 -4.28 8.86
C ASN A 29 9.57 -3.91 7.56
N GLY A 30 8.91 -4.09 6.43
CA GLY A 30 9.50 -3.77 5.13
C GLY A 30 9.85 -2.29 4.99
N GLY A 31 8.98 -1.41 5.51
CA GLY A 31 9.24 0.03 5.45
C GLY A 31 10.26 0.50 6.48
N GLN A 32 10.08 0.16 7.74
CA GLN A 32 10.91 0.67 8.83
C GLN A 32 12.25 -0.06 8.95
N ASN A 33 12.22 -1.38 9.01
CA ASN A 33 13.42 -2.15 9.32
C ASN A 33 14.31 -2.40 8.11
N GLU A 34 13.71 -2.62 6.95
CA GLU A 34 14.49 -2.93 5.75
C GLU A 34 14.87 -1.69 4.95
N ARG A 35 14.09 -0.62 5.04
CA ARG A 35 14.30 0.58 4.24
C ARG A 35 14.62 1.82 5.05
N GLY A 36 14.45 1.78 6.36
CA GLY A 36 14.69 2.93 7.21
C GLY A 36 13.66 4.04 7.08
N LEU A 37 12.48 3.75 6.55
CA LEU A 37 11.40 4.73 6.43
C LEU A 37 10.59 4.76 7.72
N THR A 38 10.35 5.95 8.25
CA THR A 38 9.44 6.10 9.38
C THR A 38 8.00 5.87 8.91
N LEU A 39 7.09 5.62 9.85
CA LEU A 39 5.68 5.49 9.52
C LEU A 39 5.18 6.75 8.80
N ALA A 40 5.56 7.93 9.29
CA ALA A 40 5.18 9.20 8.66
C ALA A 40 5.63 9.27 7.21
N LYS A 41 6.85 8.81 6.91
CA LYS A 41 7.36 8.80 5.54
C LYS A 41 6.66 7.79 4.66
N MET A 42 6.29 6.63 5.21
CA MET A 42 5.49 5.65 4.46
C MET A 42 4.12 6.21 4.12
N ILE A 43 3.47 6.87 5.07
CA ILE A 43 2.17 7.51 4.85
C ILE A 43 2.30 8.63 3.81
N SER A 44 3.34 9.45 3.91
CA SER A 44 3.61 10.50 2.94
C SER A 44 3.82 9.93 1.53
N THR A 45 4.53 8.83 1.41
CA THR A 45 4.75 8.15 0.14
C THR A 45 3.43 7.71 -0.48
N ILE A 46 2.54 7.13 0.33
CA ILE A 46 1.22 6.70 -0.14
C ILE A 46 0.38 7.91 -0.55
N ASN A 47 0.43 8.99 0.21
CA ASN A 47 -0.32 10.21 -0.12
C ASN A 47 0.17 10.89 -1.40
N SER A 48 1.41 10.67 -1.78
CA SER A 48 1.98 11.20 -3.02
C SER A 48 1.71 10.31 -4.23
N ALA A 49 1.13 9.14 -4.01
CA ALA A 49 0.86 8.19 -5.08
C ALA A 49 -0.25 8.70 -6.01
N ARG A 50 -0.19 8.25 -7.25
CA ARG A 50 -1.19 8.56 -8.27
C ARG A 50 -1.80 7.27 -8.79
N GLU A 51 -2.98 7.36 -9.41
CA GLU A 51 -3.64 6.20 -10.00
C GLU A 51 -2.72 5.47 -10.98
N SER A 52 -1.89 6.21 -11.71
CA SER A 52 -0.96 5.62 -12.66
C SER A 52 0.13 4.77 -12.01
N ASP A 53 0.33 4.90 -10.71
CA ASP A 53 1.31 4.09 -9.98
C ASP A 53 0.76 2.69 -9.67
N CYS A 54 -0.55 2.51 -9.72
CA CYS A 54 -1.19 1.21 -9.55
C CYS A 54 -1.12 0.46 -10.88
N TYR A 55 -0.55 -0.74 -10.88
CA TYR A 55 -0.34 -1.39 -12.15
C TYR A 55 -1.08 -2.71 -12.33
N LYS A 56 -1.52 -3.37 -11.27
CA LYS A 56 -2.35 -4.56 -11.43
C LYS A 56 -3.15 -4.87 -10.16
N THR A 57 -4.24 -5.59 -10.37
CA THR A 57 -5.06 -6.15 -9.30
C THR A 57 -4.88 -7.66 -9.30
N MET A 58 -4.76 -8.24 -8.12
CA MET A 58 -4.60 -9.68 -7.99
C MET A 58 -5.39 -10.18 -6.79
N PRO A 59 -5.74 -11.49 -6.75
CA PRO A 59 -6.43 -12.05 -5.60
C PRO A 59 -5.56 -11.97 -4.35
N ASN A 60 -6.21 -11.78 -3.20
CA ASN A 60 -5.56 -11.90 -1.91
C ASN A 60 -5.60 -13.35 -1.48
N ASN A 61 -4.45 -13.98 -1.35
CA ASN A 61 -4.37 -15.40 -1.03
C ASN A 61 -4.80 -15.75 0.39
N SER A 62 -4.81 -14.76 1.28
CA SER A 62 -5.16 -14.98 2.68
C SER A 62 -6.64 -14.82 2.97
N ILE A 63 -7.38 -14.13 2.11
CA ILE A 63 -8.80 -13.82 2.32
C ILE A 63 -9.57 -14.17 1.05
N ALA A 64 -10.43 -15.18 1.12
CA ALA A 64 -11.25 -15.58 -0.02
C ALA A 64 -12.16 -14.44 -0.45
N GLY A 65 -12.23 -14.19 -1.76
CA GLY A 65 -13.06 -13.14 -2.34
C GLY A 65 -12.49 -11.75 -2.24
N ALA A 66 -11.33 -11.57 -1.62
CA ALA A 66 -10.68 -10.27 -1.54
C ALA A 66 -9.66 -10.11 -2.66
N PHE A 67 -9.44 -8.86 -3.06
CA PHE A 67 -8.45 -8.51 -4.07
C PHE A 67 -7.50 -7.46 -3.51
N GLN A 68 -6.29 -7.44 -4.01
CA GLN A 68 -5.30 -6.44 -3.65
C GLN A 68 -4.74 -5.79 -4.89
N VAL A 69 -4.39 -4.51 -4.77
CA VAL A 69 -3.82 -3.72 -5.85
C VAL A 69 -2.34 -3.55 -5.59
N VAL A 70 -1.54 -3.83 -6.62
CA VAL A 70 -0.09 -3.67 -6.55
C VAL A 70 0.28 -2.34 -7.15
N SER A 71 1.11 -1.58 -6.45
CA SER A 71 1.58 -0.27 -6.90
C SER A 71 3.08 -0.13 -6.75
N HIS A 72 3.66 0.76 -7.57
CA HIS A 72 5.06 1.14 -7.49
C HIS A 72 5.11 2.62 -7.10
N LEU A 73 5.65 2.92 -5.94
CA LEU A 73 5.62 4.26 -5.37
C LEU A 73 7.03 4.85 -5.26
N ASN A 74 7.18 6.11 -5.64
CA ASN A 74 8.43 6.83 -5.43
C ASN A 74 8.55 7.24 -3.97
N THR A 75 9.66 6.88 -3.32
CA THR A 75 9.87 7.17 -1.91
C THR A 75 10.75 8.40 -1.73
N PRO A 76 10.76 8.99 -0.51
CA PRO A 76 11.70 10.08 -0.19
C PRO A 76 13.17 9.67 -0.31
N LEU A 77 13.47 8.38 -0.38
CA LEU A 77 14.84 7.88 -0.55
C LEU A 77 15.27 7.80 -2.01
N LEU A 78 14.47 8.37 -2.92
CA LEU A 78 14.74 8.40 -4.36
C LEU A 78 14.81 7.01 -4.99
N ASP A 79 14.10 6.07 -4.43
CA ASP A 79 13.94 4.73 -5.00
C ASP A 79 12.45 4.39 -5.12
N VAL A 80 12.15 3.16 -5.53
CA VAL A 80 10.78 2.73 -5.76
C VAL A 80 10.40 1.66 -4.73
N ALA A 81 9.29 1.87 -4.07
CA ALA A 81 8.70 0.89 -3.16
C ALA A 81 7.61 0.10 -3.89
N TYR A 82 7.51 -1.16 -3.53
CA TYR A 82 6.49 -2.06 -3.99
C TYR A 82 5.45 -2.17 -2.88
N ALA A 83 4.26 -1.66 -3.12
CA ALA A 83 3.21 -1.63 -2.11
C ALA A 83 1.96 -2.37 -2.60
N LYS A 84 1.31 -3.09 -1.69
CA LYS A 84 0.06 -3.77 -1.97
C LYS A 84 -1.02 -3.23 -1.05
N PHE A 85 -2.16 -2.85 -1.64
CA PHE A 85 -3.30 -2.31 -0.91
C PHE A 85 -4.49 -3.26 -1.01
N CYS A 86 -5.21 -3.44 0.09
CA CYS A 86 -6.42 -4.26 0.13
C CYS A 86 -7.48 -3.54 0.95
N LEU A 87 -8.67 -3.35 0.38
CA LEU A 87 -9.76 -2.64 1.04
C LEU A 87 -10.82 -3.58 1.61
N HIS A 88 -10.51 -4.85 1.76
CA HIS A 88 -11.46 -5.81 2.34
C HIS A 88 -11.60 -5.59 3.85
N PRO A 89 -12.82 -5.69 4.41
CA PRO A 89 -13.03 -5.45 5.85
C PRO A 89 -12.17 -6.32 6.78
N LYS A 90 -11.77 -7.49 6.32
CA LYS A 90 -10.95 -8.41 7.12
C LYS A 90 -9.45 -8.21 6.94
N SER A 91 -9.04 -7.21 6.15
CA SER A 91 -7.64 -6.97 5.85
C SER A 91 -7.21 -5.61 6.35
N LYS A 92 -5.93 -5.47 6.65
CA LYS A 92 -5.30 -4.17 6.77
C LYS A 92 -5.24 -3.53 5.39
N VAL A 93 -5.25 -2.22 5.33
CA VAL A 93 -5.24 -1.50 4.06
C VAL A 93 -3.91 -1.66 3.32
N VAL A 94 -2.79 -1.55 4.03
CA VAL A 94 -1.47 -1.74 3.45
C VAL A 94 -0.96 -3.12 3.82
N VAL A 95 -1.01 -4.03 2.85
CA VAL A 95 -0.67 -5.43 3.06
C VAL A 95 0.83 -5.65 2.97
N SER A 96 1.51 -4.87 2.13
CA SER A 96 2.94 -5.01 1.93
C SER A 96 3.52 -3.66 1.54
N PHE A 97 4.74 -3.40 1.98
CA PHE A 97 5.48 -2.18 1.63
C PHE A 97 6.96 -2.53 1.71
N LYS A 98 7.58 -2.72 0.55
CA LYS A 98 8.96 -3.19 0.52
C LYS A 98 9.67 -2.65 -0.70
N ARG A 99 10.98 -2.87 -0.76
CA ARG A 99 11.77 -2.48 -1.93
C ARG A 99 11.30 -3.24 -3.16
N LYS A 100 11.21 -2.52 -4.24
CA LYS A 100 10.86 -3.13 -5.51
C LYS A 100 11.98 -4.06 -5.98
#